data_5f2c9c996ae43b6b489865abee66e6a4
#
_entry.id   5f2c9c996ae43b6b489865abee66e6a4
#
_cell.length_a   1.000
_cell.length_b   1.000
_cell.length_c   1.000
_cell.angle_alpha   90.00
_cell.angle_beta   90.00
_cell.angle_gamma   90.00
#
_symmetry.space_group_name_H-M   'P 1'
#
loop_
_entity.id
_entity.type
_entity.pdbx_description
1 polymer ?
#
loop_
_entity_poly.entity_id
_entity_poly.type
_entity_poly.pdbx_seq_one_letter_code
_entity_poly.pdbx_strand_id
1 'polypeptide(L)' 'MAETQRWEYLTAPILVHAAKQILDNFGADGWELVQVVQGPDAGLVAYLKRPTSGTSEGSR' A
#
# COMPACT_ATOMS: atom_id res chain seq x y z
N MET A 1 -19.24 13.73 -17.15
CA MET A 1 -18.72 12.44 -17.25
C MET A 1 -17.92 12.02 -16.05
N ALA A 2 -18.22 10.90 -15.56
CA ALA A 2 -17.54 10.45 -14.38
C ALA A 2 -16.26 9.76 -14.75
N GLU A 3 -15.27 9.97 -13.96
CA GLU A 3 -14.03 9.28 -14.11
C GLU A 3 -13.91 8.21 -13.07
N THR A 4 -13.40 7.08 -13.49
CA THR A 4 -13.21 5.98 -12.58
C THR A 4 -11.87 6.16 -11.89
N GLN A 5 -11.89 6.24 -10.57
CA GLN A 5 -10.67 6.25 -9.81
C GLN A 5 -10.03 4.88 -9.89
N ARG A 6 -8.79 4.83 -10.30
CA ARG A 6 -8.06 3.57 -10.37
C ARG A 6 -7.06 3.53 -9.24
N TRP A 7 -6.75 2.32 -8.82
CA TRP A 7 -5.88 2.09 -7.68
C TRP A 7 -4.81 1.10 -8.05
N GLU A 8 -3.64 1.27 -7.49
CA GLU A 8 -2.64 0.22 -7.54
C GLU A 8 -2.47 -0.32 -6.14
N TYR A 9 -2.07 -1.57 -6.07
CA TYR A 9 -2.00 -2.29 -4.80
C TYR A 9 -0.61 -2.82 -4.57
N LEU A 10 -0.26 -2.92 -3.29
CA LEU A 10 1.03 -3.42 -2.88
C LEU A 10 0.81 -4.36 -1.71
N THR A 11 1.50 -5.49 -1.70
CA THR A 11 1.55 -6.34 -0.53
C THR A 11 2.99 -6.39 -0.04
N ALA A 12 3.16 -6.34 1.26
CA ALA A 12 4.50 -6.27 1.84
C ALA A 12 4.54 -7.00 3.16
N PRO A 13 5.60 -7.76 3.42
CA PRO A 13 5.76 -8.37 4.73
C PRO A 13 6.08 -7.30 5.75
N ILE A 14 5.54 -7.47 6.96
CA ILE A 14 5.72 -6.49 8.02
C ILE A 14 6.40 -7.19 9.19
N LEU A 15 7.51 -6.63 9.62
CA LEU A 15 8.16 -7.08 10.84
C LEU A 15 7.48 -6.43 12.02
N VAL A 16 7.02 -7.24 12.96
CA VAL A 16 6.22 -6.75 14.06
C VAL A 16 6.93 -5.62 14.81
N HIS A 17 8.20 -5.79 15.08
CA HIS A 17 8.93 -4.81 15.87
C HIS A 17 9.32 -3.56 15.09
N ALA A 18 9.08 -3.56 13.78
CA ALA A 18 9.39 -2.40 12.97
C ALA A 18 8.18 -1.95 12.17
N ALA A 19 7.00 -2.36 12.59
CA ALA A 19 5.79 -2.13 11.79
C ALA A 19 5.56 -0.65 11.52
N LYS A 20 5.69 0.17 12.55
CA LYS A 20 5.43 1.60 12.36
C LYS A 20 6.37 2.20 11.33
N GLN A 21 7.65 1.87 11.43
CA GLN A 21 8.61 2.45 10.50
C GLN A 21 8.35 1.99 9.08
N ILE A 22 8.04 0.72 8.90
CA ILE A 22 7.77 0.19 7.58
C ILE A 22 6.54 0.86 6.99
N LEU A 23 5.48 0.97 7.78
CA LEU A 23 4.25 1.58 7.28
C LEU A 23 4.43 3.07 7.03
N ASP A 24 5.20 3.75 7.87
CA ASP A 24 5.46 5.15 7.65
C ASP A 24 6.23 5.37 6.35
N ASN A 25 7.16 4.48 6.03
CA ASN A 25 7.90 4.60 4.79
C ASN A 25 6.99 4.45 3.57
N PHE A 26 6.07 3.50 3.62
CA PHE A 26 5.12 3.36 2.53
C PHE A 26 4.19 4.56 2.47
N GLY A 27 3.75 5.04 3.62
CA GLY A 27 2.88 6.22 3.65
C GLY A 27 3.55 7.44 3.05
N ALA A 28 4.85 7.58 3.26
CA ALA A 28 5.59 8.69 2.68
C ALA A 28 5.60 8.63 1.16
N ASP A 29 5.43 7.44 0.60
CA ASP A 29 5.34 7.27 -0.85
C ASP A 29 3.90 7.33 -1.35
N GLY A 30 2.97 7.69 -0.49
CA GLY A 30 1.58 7.85 -0.90
C GLY A 30 0.72 6.62 -0.72
N TRP A 31 1.25 5.57 -0.11
CA TRP A 31 0.49 4.35 0.09
C TRP A 31 -0.42 4.46 1.30
N GLU A 32 -1.62 3.95 1.16
CA GLU A 32 -2.59 3.90 2.24
C GLU A 32 -2.77 2.46 2.65
N LEU A 33 -2.70 2.20 3.95
CA LEU A 33 -2.87 0.84 4.46
C LEU A 33 -4.34 0.44 4.38
N VAL A 34 -4.58 -0.70 3.76
CA VAL A 34 -5.92 -1.26 3.71
C VAL A 34 -6.14 -2.21 4.87
N GLN A 35 -5.20 -3.14 5.06
CA GLN A 35 -5.34 -4.11 6.11
C GLN A 35 -4.02 -4.85 6.31
N VAL A 36 -3.82 -5.33 7.52
CA VAL A 36 -2.71 -6.22 7.83
C VAL A 36 -3.31 -7.57 8.19
N VAL A 37 -2.81 -8.63 7.59
CA VAL A 37 -3.30 -9.97 7.87
C VAL A 37 -2.13 -10.85 8.29
N GLN A 38 -2.45 -11.95 8.95
CA GLN A 38 -1.44 -12.89 9.36
C GLN A 38 -1.11 -13.80 8.19
N GLY A 39 0.16 -13.89 7.87
CA GLY A 39 0.60 -14.74 6.79
C GLY A 39 0.82 -16.18 7.24
N PRO A 40 1.27 -17.03 6.33
CA PRO A 40 1.36 -18.46 6.61
C PRO A 40 2.41 -18.82 7.65
N ASP A 41 3.42 -18.03 7.83
CA ASP A 41 4.48 -18.35 8.78
C ASP A 41 4.41 -17.51 10.03
N ALA A 42 3.22 -17.18 10.46
CA ALA A 42 2.99 -16.32 11.62
C ALA A 42 3.54 -14.91 11.41
N GLY A 43 3.95 -14.59 10.20
CA GLY A 43 4.33 -13.22 9.88
C GLY A 43 3.12 -12.38 9.54
N LEU A 44 3.35 -11.09 9.37
CA LEU A 44 2.29 -10.18 9.00
C LEU A 44 2.48 -9.72 7.57
N VAL A 45 1.39 -9.59 6.86
CA VAL A 45 1.40 -9.07 5.49
C VAL A 45 0.47 -7.88 5.43
N ALA A 46 0.98 -6.77 4.95
CA ALA A 46 0.19 -5.57 4.79
C ALA A 46 -0.29 -5.45 3.35
N TYR A 47 -1.52 -5.05 3.20
CA TYR A 47 -2.10 -4.73 1.90
C TYR A 47 -2.30 -3.24 1.84
N LEU A 48 -1.70 -2.61 0.84
CA LEU A 48 -1.75 -1.17 0.70
C LEU A 48 -2.25 -0.81 -0.68
N LYS A 49 -2.72 0.41 -0.80
CA LYS A 49 -3.18 0.90 -2.09
C LYS A 49 -2.82 2.36 -2.22
N ARG A 50 -2.79 2.82 -3.45
CA ARG A 50 -2.73 4.26 -3.70
C ARG A 50 -3.34 4.52 -5.06
N PRO A 51 -3.88 5.73 -5.27
CA PRO A 51 -4.46 6.04 -6.57
C PRO A 51 -3.39 6.02 -7.63
N THR A 52 -3.71 5.44 -8.77
CA THR A 52 -2.86 5.65 -9.92
C THR A 52 -3.22 7.01 -10.45
N SER A 53 -2.24 7.85 -10.65
CA SER A 53 -2.60 9.12 -11.10
C SER A 53 -2.87 9.04 -12.56
N GLY A 54 -3.64 9.40 -12.96
CA GLY A 54 -3.85 9.43 -14.32
C GLY A 54 -2.77 10.18 -15.12
N THR A 55 -2.60 10.42 -14.40
CA THR A 55 -1.95 10.87 -14.76
C THR A 55 -1.04 11.04 -14.79
N SER A 56 -1.17 10.95 -14.69
CA SER A 56 -0.42 10.99 -14.74
C SER A 56 0.16 10.65 -15.08
N GLU A 57 0.10 10.56 -15.19
CA GLU A 57 0.71 10.42 -15.46
C GLU A 57 1.19 9.98 -15.82
N GLY A 58 0.98 10.09 -16.01
CA GLY A 58 1.46 9.79 -16.30
C GLY A 58 1.93 9.28 -16.58
N SER A 59 1.89 9.29 -16.62
CA SER A 59 2.38 8.94 -16.76
C SER A 59 2.76 8.35 -16.98
N ARG A 60 2.78 8.22 -16.91
CA ARG A 60 3.17 7.86 -16.99
C ARG A 60 3.38 7.57 -17.33
#